data_1d1035d4a501e28fdbe8aecacf7592e6
#
_entry.id   1d1035d4a501e28fdbe8aecacf7592e6
#
_cell.length_a   1.000
_cell.length_b   1.000
_cell.length_c   1.000
_cell.angle_alpha   90.00
_cell.angle_beta   90.00
_cell.angle_gamma   90.00
#
_symmetry.space_group_name_H-M   'P 1'
#
loop_
_entity.id
_entity.type
_entity.pdbx_description
1 polymer ?
#
loop_
_entity_poly.entity_id
_entity_poly.type
_entity_poly.pdbx_seq_one_letter_code
_entity_poly.pdbx_strand_id
1 'polypeptide(L)'
;MVVIEIGEQAHRLRDITSAMSHPRVLWYHLILPTYGFWLPNDPRGSWSTFVGSWELCKFGRATRTSEKRSLAHEAHDRELRLAAKRALKYPPVRFDELQRQAIADGFATAVEEGGYVVHACCVGHDYAHLVVARHERTIERIASHLKSKATMSLTRQQMHPLRDFTTRDGTIPTPWSAGIWSVFIDDRDHLNSAIRYVERHPAKEGLAPQRWTFVSSA
;
A
#
# COMPACT_ATOMS: atom_id res chain seq x y z
N MET A 1 -48.67 -35.54 -31.96
CA MET A 1 -48.96 -34.85 -30.69
C MET A 1 -48.04 -35.45 -29.65
N VAL A 2 -46.89 -34.84 -29.49
CA VAL A 2 -45.93 -35.17 -28.40
C VAL A 2 -45.43 -33.84 -27.86
N VAL A 3 -45.96 -33.49 -26.70
CA VAL A 3 -45.45 -32.40 -25.86
C VAL A 3 -44.58 -33.08 -24.80
N ILE A 4 -43.28 -32.90 -24.84
CA ILE A 4 -42.38 -33.43 -23.83
C ILE A 4 -41.43 -32.31 -23.37
N GLU A 5 -41.59 -31.96 -22.12
CA GLU A 5 -40.58 -31.66 -21.12
C GLU A 5 -39.38 -30.81 -21.53
N ILE A 6 -39.54 -29.53 -21.46
CA ILE A 6 -38.42 -28.56 -21.40
C ILE A 6 -38.27 -27.96 -19.98
N GLY A 7 -38.99 -28.49 -18.99
CA GLY A 7 -39.07 -27.91 -17.64
C GLY A 7 -37.98 -28.30 -16.66
N GLU A 8 -37.31 -29.43 -16.84
CA GLU A 8 -36.44 -30.02 -15.80
C GLU A 8 -34.95 -29.77 -15.98
N GLN A 9 -34.50 -29.43 -17.17
CA GLN A 9 -33.08 -29.09 -17.40
C GLN A 9 -32.72 -27.64 -17.05
N ALA A 10 -33.69 -26.72 -17.04
CA ALA A 10 -33.45 -25.33 -16.66
C ALA A 10 -33.28 -25.14 -15.15
N HIS A 11 -33.77 -26.08 -14.32
CA HIS A 11 -33.60 -26.03 -12.86
C HIS A 11 -32.23 -26.55 -12.41
N ARG A 12 -31.65 -27.50 -13.09
CA ARG A 12 -30.30 -28.04 -12.77
C ARG A 12 -29.14 -27.12 -13.18
N LEU A 13 -29.34 -26.22 -14.13
CA LEU A 13 -28.33 -25.24 -14.53
C LEU A 13 -28.29 -24.00 -13.60
N ARG A 14 -29.32 -23.78 -12.77
CA ARG A 14 -29.31 -22.68 -11.79
C ARG A 14 -28.58 -23.03 -10.50
N ASP A 15 -28.46 -24.31 -10.17
CA ASP A 15 -27.78 -24.77 -8.95
C ASP A 15 -26.25 -24.89 -9.09
N ILE A 16 -25.71 -24.87 -10.32
CA ILE A 16 -24.26 -24.93 -10.58
C ILE A 16 -23.60 -23.51 -10.55
N THR A 17 -24.38 -22.45 -10.72
CA THR A 17 -23.90 -21.05 -10.69
C THR A 17 -23.83 -20.46 -9.29
N SER A 18 -24.30 -21.16 -8.26
CA SER A 18 -24.35 -20.66 -6.87
C SER A 18 -23.13 -21.00 -5.99
N ALA A 19 -22.09 -21.63 -6.52
CA ALA A 19 -20.96 -22.12 -5.70
C ALA A 19 -19.58 -21.61 -6.10
N MET A 20 -19.49 -20.51 -6.84
CA MET A 20 -18.25 -19.73 -6.90
C MET A 20 -18.36 -18.55 -5.94
N SER A 21 -18.35 -18.83 -4.64
CA SER A 21 -18.13 -17.79 -3.65
C SER A 21 -16.74 -17.21 -3.90
N HIS A 22 -16.68 -16.00 -4.44
CA HIS A 22 -15.44 -15.25 -4.46
C HIS A 22 -14.92 -15.22 -3.02
N PRO A 23 -13.65 -15.55 -2.77
CA PRO A 23 -13.11 -15.58 -1.43
C PRO A 23 -13.41 -14.22 -0.77
N ARG A 24 -14.12 -14.28 0.37
CA ARG A 24 -14.55 -13.08 1.07
C ARG A 24 -13.33 -12.45 1.71
N VAL A 25 -12.79 -11.40 1.09
CA VAL A 25 -11.68 -10.63 1.67
C VAL A 25 -12.09 -10.17 3.06
N LEU A 26 -11.31 -10.55 4.08
CA LEU A 26 -11.54 -10.23 5.48
C LEU A 26 -10.56 -9.18 6.00
N TRP A 27 -9.35 -9.15 5.43
CA TRP A 27 -8.29 -8.21 5.80
C TRP A 27 -7.48 -7.80 4.58
N TYR A 28 -6.67 -6.78 4.77
CA TYR A 28 -5.73 -6.26 3.77
C TYR A 28 -4.35 -6.10 4.40
N HIS A 29 -3.30 -6.54 3.71
CA HIS A 29 -1.96 -6.07 3.97
C HIS A 29 -1.71 -4.89 3.04
N LEU A 30 -1.73 -3.68 3.60
CA LEU A 30 -1.60 -2.41 2.91
C LEU A 30 -0.16 -1.92 2.99
N ILE A 31 0.37 -1.45 1.87
CA ILE A 31 1.68 -0.82 1.77
C ILE A 31 1.49 0.59 1.23
N LEU A 32 1.99 1.57 1.97
CA LEU A 32 1.97 2.99 1.63
C LEU A 32 3.39 3.45 1.31
N PRO A 33 3.80 3.48 0.03
CA PRO A 33 5.14 3.91 -0.34
C PRO A 33 5.27 5.44 -0.31
N THR A 34 6.50 5.92 -0.06
CA THR A 34 6.84 7.34 -0.14
C THR A 34 7.05 7.80 -1.57
N TYR A 35 7.13 9.12 -1.76
CA TYR A 35 7.50 9.71 -3.03
C TYR A 35 8.91 9.27 -3.46
N GLY A 36 9.03 8.78 -4.69
CA GLY A 36 10.28 8.29 -5.26
C GLY A 36 10.65 6.85 -4.87
N PHE A 37 9.76 6.12 -4.17
CA PHE A 37 9.97 4.72 -3.81
C PHE A 37 9.84 3.77 -5.00
N TRP A 38 8.76 3.92 -5.79
CA TRP A 38 8.49 3.09 -6.98
C TRP A 38 8.83 3.88 -8.23
N LEU A 39 9.86 3.43 -8.93
CA LEU A 39 10.34 4.05 -10.16
C LEU A 39 10.34 3.02 -11.30
N PRO A 40 10.38 3.47 -12.57
CA PRO A 40 10.65 2.57 -13.68
C PRO A 40 11.90 1.73 -13.43
N ASN A 41 11.91 0.50 -13.90
CA ASN A 41 12.97 -0.49 -13.66
C ASN A 41 13.21 -0.83 -12.16
N ASP A 42 12.22 -0.63 -11.30
CA ASP A 42 12.36 -1.05 -9.91
C ASP A 42 12.22 -2.58 -9.82
N PRO A 43 13.23 -3.31 -9.30
CA PRO A 43 13.21 -4.77 -9.23
C PRO A 43 12.18 -5.32 -8.23
N ARG A 44 11.60 -4.46 -7.38
CA ARG A 44 10.53 -4.85 -6.47
C ARG A 44 9.22 -5.11 -7.21
N GLY A 45 9.12 -4.66 -8.45
CA GLY A 45 7.95 -4.83 -9.28
C GLY A 45 6.81 -3.85 -8.97
N SER A 46 5.78 -3.90 -9.81
CA SER A 46 4.57 -3.09 -9.70
C SER A 46 3.39 -3.89 -10.24
N TRP A 47 2.16 -3.59 -9.83
CA TRP A 47 0.95 -4.19 -10.40
C TRP A 47 0.59 -3.59 -11.76
N SER A 48 1.19 -2.48 -12.12
CA SER A 48 0.91 -1.77 -13.36
C SER A 48 2.18 -1.60 -14.18
N THR A 49 2.06 -1.61 -15.50
CA THR A 49 3.10 -1.19 -16.42
C THR A 49 3.08 0.32 -16.65
N PHE A 50 2.09 1.02 -16.08
CA PHE A 50 1.89 2.44 -16.26
C PHE A 50 2.81 3.26 -15.34
N VAL A 51 3.52 4.20 -15.92
CA VAL A 51 4.33 5.20 -15.22
C VAL A 51 3.53 6.50 -15.18
N GLY A 52 3.04 6.89 -14.01
CA GLY A 52 2.15 8.04 -13.81
C GLY A 52 2.79 9.42 -14.00
N SER A 53 4.07 9.48 -14.33
CA SER A 53 4.81 10.71 -14.60
C SER A 53 5.40 10.66 -16.00
N TRP A 54 5.07 11.65 -16.83
CA TRP A 54 5.58 11.75 -18.19
C TRP A 54 7.12 11.85 -18.22
N GLU A 55 7.71 12.58 -17.27
CA GLU A 55 9.16 12.75 -17.16
C GLU A 55 9.88 11.42 -16.87
N LEU A 56 9.18 10.49 -16.23
CA LEU A 56 9.72 9.18 -15.86
C LEU A 56 9.50 8.10 -16.93
N CYS A 57 8.57 8.30 -17.87
CA CYS A 57 8.30 7.32 -18.95
C CYS A 57 9.53 6.99 -19.80
N LYS A 58 10.44 7.97 -20.00
CA LYS A 58 11.70 7.78 -20.75
C LYS A 58 12.68 6.80 -20.08
N PHE A 59 12.51 6.51 -18.82
CA PHE A 59 13.36 5.56 -18.08
C PHE A 59 12.80 4.12 -18.08
N GLY A 60 11.87 3.83 -18.96
CA GLY A 60 11.29 2.52 -19.15
C GLY A 60 9.90 2.38 -18.52
N ARG A 61 9.36 1.19 -18.62
CA ARG A 61 8.06 0.85 -18.06
C ARG A 61 8.19 0.47 -16.58
N ALA A 62 7.10 0.61 -15.82
CA ALA A 62 7.03 -0.02 -14.51
C ALA A 62 7.09 -1.55 -14.70
N THR A 63 7.93 -2.21 -13.89
CA THR A 63 8.09 -3.67 -13.95
C THR A 63 6.84 -4.32 -13.37
N ARG A 64 5.97 -4.88 -14.23
CA ARG A 64 4.78 -5.58 -13.78
C ARG A 64 5.17 -6.96 -13.25
N THR A 65 4.74 -7.27 -12.03
CA THR A 65 4.78 -8.62 -11.49
C THR A 65 3.37 -9.11 -11.23
N SER A 66 3.05 -10.30 -11.72
CA SER A 66 1.83 -11.03 -11.38
C SER A 66 2.10 -12.11 -10.32
N GLU A 67 3.36 -12.30 -9.94
CA GLU A 67 3.76 -13.31 -8.99
C GLU A 67 3.84 -12.75 -7.57
N LYS A 68 3.57 -13.60 -6.58
CA LYS A 68 3.69 -13.28 -5.15
C LYS A 68 5.16 -13.08 -4.69
N ARG A 69 6.12 -13.29 -5.59
CA ARG A 69 7.56 -13.17 -5.29
C ARG A 69 8.12 -11.87 -5.83
N SER A 70 9.01 -11.27 -5.05
CA SER A 70 9.79 -10.12 -5.49
C SER A 70 10.71 -10.50 -6.65
N LEU A 71 10.73 -9.69 -7.70
CA LEU A 71 11.69 -9.79 -8.82
C LEU A 71 13.06 -9.22 -8.46
N ALA A 72 13.33 -8.93 -7.19
CA ALA A 72 14.57 -8.30 -6.73
C ALA A 72 15.84 -9.06 -7.08
N HIS A 73 15.71 -10.35 -7.43
CA HIS A 73 16.81 -11.21 -7.88
C HIS A 73 17.02 -11.21 -9.41
N GLU A 74 16.09 -10.62 -10.16
CA GLU A 74 16.23 -10.50 -11.60
C GLU A 74 17.17 -9.33 -11.97
N ALA A 75 17.92 -9.52 -13.04
CA ALA A 75 18.76 -8.45 -13.57
C ALA A 75 17.88 -7.26 -14.00
N HIS A 76 18.19 -6.07 -13.49
CA HIS A 76 17.53 -4.83 -13.83
C HIS A 76 18.55 -3.75 -14.18
N ASP A 77 18.14 -2.79 -14.99
CA ASP A 77 18.99 -1.66 -15.35
C ASP A 77 19.11 -0.68 -14.16
N ARG A 78 20.16 -0.89 -13.35
CA ARG A 78 20.46 -0.06 -12.18
C ARG A 78 20.74 1.38 -12.55
N GLU A 79 21.45 1.62 -13.66
CA GLU A 79 21.82 2.98 -14.08
C GLU A 79 20.60 3.76 -14.52
N LEU A 80 19.71 3.15 -15.31
CA LEU A 80 18.46 3.75 -15.74
C LEU A 80 17.55 4.04 -14.54
N ARG A 81 17.49 3.16 -13.53
CA ARG A 81 16.77 3.41 -12.28
C ARG A 81 17.35 4.58 -11.49
N LEU A 82 18.66 4.69 -11.40
CA LEU A 82 19.33 5.83 -10.74
C LEU A 82 19.12 7.13 -11.52
N ALA A 83 19.10 7.07 -12.86
CA ALA A 83 18.77 8.20 -13.70
C ALA A 83 17.31 8.66 -13.49
N ALA A 84 16.36 7.71 -13.37
CA ALA A 84 14.98 8.03 -13.00
C ALA A 84 14.88 8.73 -11.65
N LYS A 85 15.66 8.28 -10.64
CA LYS A 85 15.73 8.96 -9.33
C LYS A 85 16.22 10.40 -9.44
N ARG A 86 17.24 10.66 -10.25
CA ARG A 86 17.76 12.02 -10.47
C ARG A 86 16.80 12.93 -11.24
N ALA A 87 15.89 12.36 -12.04
CA ALA A 87 14.89 13.09 -12.79
C ALA A 87 13.60 13.39 -12.01
N LEU A 88 13.50 12.96 -10.77
CA LEU A 88 12.36 13.30 -9.92
C LEU A 88 12.28 14.81 -9.70
N LYS A 89 11.06 15.35 -9.70
CA LYS A 89 10.80 16.77 -9.43
C LYS A 89 11.24 17.21 -8.03
N TYR A 90 11.13 16.30 -7.06
CA TYR A 90 11.55 16.48 -5.67
C TYR A 90 12.48 15.35 -5.25
N PRO A 91 13.29 15.50 -4.21
CA PRO A 91 14.11 14.40 -3.69
C PRO A 91 13.23 13.23 -3.24
N PRO A 92 13.70 11.96 -3.42
CA PRO A 92 13.03 10.81 -2.85
C PRO A 92 12.87 10.96 -1.34
N VAL A 93 11.67 10.70 -0.84
CA VAL A 93 11.38 10.86 0.57
C VAL A 93 11.85 9.64 1.36
N ARG A 94 12.61 9.89 2.42
CA ARG A 94 12.97 8.91 3.45
C ARG A 94 12.68 9.53 4.82
N PHE A 95 11.95 8.81 5.65
CA PHE A 95 11.58 9.26 6.98
C PHE A 95 12.66 8.95 8.01
N ASP A 96 13.03 9.94 8.80
CA ASP A 96 13.81 9.77 10.02
C ASP A 96 12.94 9.24 11.18
N GLU A 97 13.51 9.09 12.35
CA GLU A 97 12.83 8.54 13.52
C GLU A 97 11.67 9.43 14.00
N LEU A 98 11.89 10.73 14.08
CA LEU A 98 10.86 11.69 14.53
C LEU A 98 9.71 11.77 13.52
N GLN A 99 10.03 11.76 12.23
CA GLN A 99 9.02 11.73 11.17
C GLN A 99 8.19 10.45 11.20
N ARG A 100 8.80 9.29 11.48
CA ARG A 100 8.06 8.02 11.63
C ARG A 100 7.10 8.07 12.82
N GLN A 101 7.50 8.69 13.94
CA GLN A 101 6.61 8.91 15.07
C GLN A 101 5.45 9.82 14.69
N ALA A 102 5.72 10.96 14.04
CA ALA A 102 4.68 11.89 13.59
C ALA A 102 3.68 11.23 12.61
N ILE A 103 4.17 10.32 11.75
CA ILE A 103 3.31 9.53 10.85
C ILE A 103 2.41 8.60 11.66
N ALA A 104 2.95 7.91 12.66
CA ALA A 104 2.17 7.02 13.52
C ALA A 104 1.09 7.78 14.30
N ASP A 105 1.38 9.00 14.78
CA ASP A 105 0.39 9.87 15.41
C ASP A 105 -0.74 10.24 14.44
N GLY A 106 -0.39 10.53 13.18
CA GLY A 106 -1.37 10.77 12.13
C GLY A 106 -2.19 9.53 11.80
N PHE A 107 -1.59 8.35 11.78
CA PHE A 107 -2.31 7.09 11.61
C PHE A 107 -3.26 6.81 12.78
N ALA A 108 -2.84 7.05 14.01
CA ALA A 108 -3.72 6.95 15.19
C ALA A 108 -4.97 7.81 15.03
N THR A 109 -4.80 9.08 14.62
CA THR A 109 -5.92 9.99 14.34
C THR A 109 -6.84 9.44 13.24
N ALA A 110 -6.28 8.91 12.14
CA ALA A 110 -7.08 8.36 11.05
C ALA A 110 -7.84 7.09 11.48
N VAL A 111 -7.21 6.24 12.30
CA VAL A 111 -7.81 5.01 12.83
C VAL A 111 -8.99 5.36 13.76
N GLU A 112 -8.82 6.30 14.66
CA GLU A 112 -9.88 6.77 15.56
C GLU A 112 -11.05 7.39 14.80
N GLU A 113 -10.80 8.35 13.92
CA GLU A 113 -11.83 9.02 13.12
C GLU A 113 -12.55 8.09 12.15
N GLY A 114 -11.85 7.10 11.61
CA GLY A 114 -12.39 6.16 10.63
C GLY A 114 -13.00 4.91 11.23
N GLY A 115 -12.75 4.61 12.51
CA GLY A 115 -13.17 3.36 13.15
C GLY A 115 -12.45 2.14 12.55
N TYR A 116 -11.21 2.32 12.04
CA TYR A 116 -10.49 1.20 11.40
C TYR A 116 -9.90 0.26 12.45
N VAL A 117 -9.92 -1.04 12.17
CA VAL A 117 -9.24 -2.04 12.98
C VAL A 117 -7.90 -2.38 12.32
N VAL A 118 -6.80 -2.06 13.00
CA VAL A 118 -5.44 -2.30 12.53
C VAL A 118 -4.79 -3.35 13.42
N HIS A 119 -4.37 -4.48 12.84
CA HIS A 119 -3.77 -5.61 13.57
C HIS A 119 -2.24 -5.57 13.62
N ALA A 120 -1.60 -4.86 12.73
CA ALA A 120 -0.16 -4.62 12.75
C ALA A 120 0.16 -3.34 11.97
N CYS A 121 1.20 -2.62 12.39
CA CYS A 121 1.71 -1.46 11.70
C CYS A 121 3.22 -1.33 11.88
N CYS A 122 3.91 -1.03 10.77
CA CYS A 122 5.32 -0.66 10.74
C CYS A 122 5.50 0.56 9.84
N VAL A 123 6.17 1.59 10.36
CA VAL A 123 6.59 2.76 9.58
C VAL A 123 8.09 2.64 9.32
N GLY A 124 8.46 2.33 8.08
CA GLY A 124 9.84 2.22 7.60
C GLY A 124 10.42 3.56 7.16
N HIS A 125 11.60 3.49 6.53
CA HIS A 125 12.25 4.69 5.99
C HIS A 125 11.53 5.27 4.77
N ASP A 126 11.04 4.44 3.89
CA ASP A 126 10.48 4.85 2.60
C ASP A 126 9.13 4.17 2.26
N TYR A 127 8.48 3.59 3.24
CA TYR A 127 7.11 3.04 3.18
C TYR A 127 6.53 2.84 4.57
N ALA A 128 5.21 2.57 4.64
CA ALA A 128 4.57 2.00 5.82
C ALA A 128 3.79 0.74 5.43
N HIS A 129 3.81 -0.27 6.31
CA HIS A 129 2.99 -1.48 6.22
C HIS A 129 1.91 -1.45 7.29
N LEU A 130 0.69 -1.82 6.92
CA LEU A 130 -0.42 -2.01 7.85
C LEU A 130 -1.18 -3.29 7.52
N VAL A 131 -1.63 -4.02 8.53
CA VAL A 131 -2.62 -5.08 8.37
C VAL A 131 -3.94 -4.54 8.91
N VAL A 132 -4.92 -4.36 7.99
CA VAL A 132 -6.18 -3.67 8.27
C VAL A 132 -7.34 -4.62 8.04
N ALA A 133 -8.30 -4.69 8.97
CA ALA A 133 -9.54 -5.43 8.76
C ALA A 133 -10.40 -4.80 7.67
N ARG A 134 -11.24 -5.63 7.04
CA ARG A 134 -12.24 -5.14 6.08
C ARG A 134 -13.14 -4.10 6.75
N HIS A 135 -13.41 -3.05 6.01
CA HIS A 135 -14.25 -1.95 6.44
C HIS A 135 -15.31 -1.62 5.35
N GLU A 136 -16.31 -0.82 5.68
CA GLU A 136 -17.29 -0.30 4.70
C GLU A 136 -16.64 0.61 3.64
N ARG A 137 -15.59 1.37 4.03
CA ARG A 137 -14.77 2.14 3.10
C ARG A 137 -13.84 1.21 2.32
N THR A 138 -13.59 1.54 1.06
CA THR A 138 -12.61 0.80 0.25
C THR A 138 -11.20 1.01 0.78
N ILE A 139 -10.30 0.05 0.49
CA ILE A 139 -8.91 0.12 0.98
C ILE A 139 -8.17 1.36 0.45
N GLU A 140 -8.51 1.84 -0.75
CA GLU A 140 -7.94 3.07 -1.33
C GLU A 140 -8.38 4.31 -0.52
N ARG A 141 -9.63 4.36 -0.08
CA ARG A 141 -10.14 5.45 0.77
C ARG A 141 -9.51 5.42 2.16
N ILE A 142 -9.33 4.24 2.74
CA ILE A 142 -8.60 4.06 4.00
C ILE A 142 -7.16 4.54 3.85
N ALA A 143 -6.46 4.10 2.80
CA ALA A 143 -5.09 4.51 2.53
C ALA A 143 -4.95 6.02 2.31
N SER A 144 -5.89 6.63 1.57
CA SER A 144 -5.91 8.08 1.36
C SER A 144 -6.11 8.84 2.67
N HIS A 145 -6.99 8.36 3.56
CA HIS A 145 -7.23 8.94 4.87
C HIS A 145 -5.97 8.85 5.76
N LEU A 146 -5.35 7.66 5.83
CA LEU A 146 -4.10 7.44 6.56
C LEU A 146 -2.99 8.38 6.07
N LYS A 147 -2.75 8.45 4.76
CA LYS A 147 -1.75 9.34 4.15
C LYS A 147 -2.04 10.81 4.46
N SER A 148 -3.30 11.23 4.39
CA SER A 148 -3.72 12.60 4.66
C SER A 148 -3.41 13.00 6.11
N LYS A 149 -3.83 12.18 7.08
CA LYS A 149 -3.60 12.47 8.51
C LYS A 149 -2.13 12.42 8.88
N ALA A 150 -1.36 11.49 8.31
CA ALA A 150 0.09 11.45 8.47
C ALA A 150 0.75 12.72 7.92
N THR A 151 0.35 13.19 6.73
CA THR A 151 0.86 14.45 6.16
C THR A 151 0.50 15.65 7.03
N MET A 152 -0.73 15.72 7.51
CA MET A 152 -1.16 16.79 8.44
C MET A 152 -0.34 16.79 9.74
N SER A 153 -0.07 15.60 10.30
CA SER A 153 0.76 15.46 11.51
C SER A 153 2.19 15.92 11.27
N LEU A 154 2.82 15.49 10.17
CA LEU A 154 4.15 15.97 9.76
C LEU A 154 4.20 17.48 9.59
N THR A 155 3.18 18.08 8.97
CA THR A 155 3.11 19.53 8.75
C THR A 155 2.93 20.28 10.07
N ARG A 156 2.00 19.83 10.94
CA ARG A 156 1.73 20.44 12.24
C ARG A 156 2.96 20.42 13.14
N GLN A 157 3.73 19.33 13.10
CA GLN A 157 4.97 19.16 13.87
C GLN A 157 6.20 19.79 13.20
N GLN A 158 6.03 20.50 12.07
CA GLN A 158 7.11 21.12 11.29
C GLN A 158 8.18 20.12 10.79
N MET A 159 7.80 18.86 10.63
CA MET A 159 8.70 17.76 10.22
C MET A 159 8.47 17.30 8.78
N HIS A 160 7.71 18.07 7.98
CA HIS A 160 7.38 17.65 6.62
C HIS A 160 8.65 17.57 5.75
N PRO A 161 8.98 16.39 5.15
CA PRO A 161 10.26 16.17 4.45
C PRO A 161 10.44 17.03 3.19
N LEU A 162 9.35 17.53 2.60
CA LEU A 162 9.34 18.38 1.42
C LEU A 162 8.93 19.83 1.71
N ARG A 163 9.04 20.29 2.95
CA ARG A 163 8.63 21.66 3.35
C ARG A 163 9.33 22.76 2.55
N ASP A 164 10.58 22.53 2.15
CA ASP A 164 11.38 23.51 1.40
C ASP A 164 10.99 23.57 -0.09
N PHE A 165 10.08 22.70 -0.53
CA PHE A 165 9.59 22.63 -1.92
C PHE A 165 8.15 23.14 -2.07
N THR A 166 7.75 24.08 -1.19
CA THR A 166 6.41 24.68 -1.25
C THR A 166 6.16 25.30 -2.63
N THR A 167 5.01 25.01 -3.20
CA THR A 167 4.57 25.55 -4.50
C THR A 167 4.19 27.03 -4.37
N ARG A 168 3.97 27.73 -5.50
CA ARG A 168 3.64 29.19 -5.50
C ARG A 168 2.34 29.51 -4.78
N ASP A 169 1.40 28.55 -4.70
CA ASP A 169 0.12 28.66 -3.99
C ASP A 169 0.21 28.24 -2.51
N GLY A 170 1.43 28.03 -1.99
CA GLY A 170 1.65 27.65 -0.59
C GLY A 170 1.46 26.17 -0.27
N THR A 171 1.19 25.32 -1.28
CA THR A 171 0.99 23.88 -1.07
C THR A 171 2.33 23.16 -0.94
N ILE A 172 2.50 22.33 0.09
CA ILE A 172 3.65 21.45 0.23
C ILE A 172 3.35 20.15 -0.55
N PRO A 173 4.27 19.65 -1.40
CA PRO A 173 4.07 18.39 -2.12
C PRO A 173 3.87 17.21 -1.18
N THR A 174 3.02 16.26 -1.55
CA THR A 174 2.79 15.08 -0.71
C THR A 174 4.07 14.24 -0.55
N PRO A 175 4.36 13.74 0.66
CA PRO A 175 5.51 12.87 0.89
C PRO A 175 5.25 11.42 0.42
N TRP A 176 4.06 11.12 -0.06
CA TRP A 176 3.63 9.79 -0.48
C TRP A 176 3.62 9.63 -1.99
N SER A 177 3.82 8.42 -2.47
CA SER A 177 3.51 8.09 -3.87
C SER A 177 1.99 8.14 -4.10
N ALA A 178 1.58 8.35 -5.35
CA ALA A 178 0.15 8.38 -5.71
C ALA A 178 -0.53 7.02 -5.49
N GLY A 179 0.18 5.90 -5.73
CA GLY A 179 -0.35 4.55 -5.58
C GLY A 179 -0.26 3.98 -4.17
N ILE A 180 -0.86 2.83 -4.03
CA ILE A 180 -0.77 1.94 -2.87
C ILE A 180 -0.54 0.52 -3.38
N TRP A 181 -0.11 -0.37 -2.49
CA TRP A 181 -0.15 -1.80 -2.74
C TRP A 181 -0.99 -2.46 -1.65
N SER A 182 -1.90 -3.34 -2.05
CA SER A 182 -2.73 -4.09 -1.12
C SER A 182 -2.75 -5.57 -1.49
N VAL A 183 -2.53 -6.43 -0.52
CA VAL A 183 -2.70 -7.88 -0.64
C VAL A 183 -3.97 -8.26 0.11
N PHE A 184 -4.84 -9.00 -0.57
CA PHE A 184 -6.09 -9.50 0.02
C PHE A 184 -5.80 -10.70 0.92
N ILE A 185 -6.44 -10.74 2.08
CA ILE A 185 -6.31 -11.80 3.07
C ILE A 185 -7.71 -12.34 3.37
N ASP A 186 -7.91 -13.64 3.17
CA ASP A 186 -9.20 -14.32 3.28
C ASP A 186 -9.22 -15.42 4.34
N ASP A 187 -8.07 -15.77 4.93
CA ASP A 187 -7.94 -16.77 5.98
C ASP A 187 -7.06 -16.30 7.16
N ARG A 188 -7.20 -16.98 8.28
CA ARG A 188 -6.48 -16.65 9.53
C ARG A 188 -4.99 -16.96 9.49
N ASP A 189 -4.56 -17.99 8.79
CA ASP A 189 -3.14 -18.36 8.73
C ASP A 189 -2.37 -17.32 7.91
N HIS A 190 -2.97 -16.86 6.82
CA HIS A 190 -2.47 -15.75 6.03
C HIS A 190 -2.43 -14.45 6.85
N LEU A 191 -3.51 -14.15 7.62
CA LEU A 191 -3.53 -13.01 8.54
C LEU A 191 -2.37 -13.05 9.54
N ASN A 192 -2.21 -14.17 10.26
CA ASN A 192 -1.15 -14.35 11.24
C ASN A 192 0.25 -14.22 10.61
N SER A 193 0.39 -14.70 9.37
CA SER A 193 1.64 -14.57 8.62
C SER A 193 1.94 -13.12 8.22
N ALA A 194 0.92 -12.36 7.82
CA ALA A 194 1.03 -10.95 7.49
C ALA A 194 1.36 -10.10 8.74
N ILE A 195 0.71 -10.36 9.87
CA ILE A 195 1.01 -9.69 11.15
C ILE A 195 2.47 -9.92 11.52
N ARG A 196 2.92 -11.17 11.60
CA ARG A 196 4.32 -11.51 11.93
C ARG A 196 5.31 -10.88 10.96
N TYR A 197 4.96 -10.80 9.68
CA TYR A 197 5.80 -10.15 8.67
C TYR A 197 5.97 -8.66 8.99
N VAL A 198 4.88 -7.94 9.25
CA VAL A 198 4.88 -6.50 9.55
C VAL A 198 5.62 -6.21 10.86
N GLU A 199 5.39 -7.01 11.92
CA GLU A 199 6.05 -6.84 13.22
C GLU A 199 7.57 -7.07 13.17
N ARG A 200 8.04 -7.98 12.31
CA ARG A 200 9.48 -8.26 12.12
C ARG A 200 10.16 -7.32 11.14
N HIS A 201 9.37 -6.51 10.44
CA HIS A 201 9.88 -5.68 9.36
C HIS A 201 10.86 -4.59 9.83
N PRO A 202 10.64 -3.90 10.98
CA PRO A 202 11.60 -2.94 11.50
C PRO A 202 13.01 -3.51 11.66
N ALA A 203 13.12 -4.71 12.21
CA ALA A 203 14.41 -5.37 12.42
C ALA A 203 15.19 -5.64 11.11
N LYS A 204 14.47 -5.92 10.01
CA LYS A 204 15.10 -6.10 8.68
C LYS A 204 15.74 -4.82 8.13
N GLU A 205 15.27 -3.67 8.59
CA GLU A 205 15.78 -2.35 8.23
C GLU A 205 16.71 -1.76 9.27
N GLY A 206 17.07 -2.52 10.30
CA GLY A 206 17.92 -2.05 11.40
C GLY A 206 17.20 -1.06 12.32
N LEU A 207 15.85 -1.05 12.31
CA LEU A 207 15.06 -0.21 13.17
C LEU A 207 14.71 -0.93 14.48
N ALA A 208 14.50 -0.15 15.54
CA ALA A 208 13.97 -0.68 16.80
C ALA A 208 12.56 -1.26 16.60
N PRO A 209 12.14 -2.24 17.44
CA PRO A 209 10.78 -2.72 17.44
C PRO A 209 9.78 -1.59 17.63
N GLN A 210 8.70 -1.59 16.85
CA GLN A 210 7.67 -0.57 16.90
C GLN A 210 6.41 -1.12 17.57
N ARG A 211 5.81 -0.32 18.44
CA ARG A 211 4.52 -0.61 19.07
C ARG A 211 3.68 0.66 19.08
N TRP A 212 2.48 0.58 18.51
CA TRP A 212 1.57 1.70 18.35
C TRP A 212 0.28 1.46 19.10
N THR A 213 -0.22 2.47 19.79
CA THR A 213 -1.44 2.37 20.64
C THR A 213 -2.71 2.09 19.84
N PHE A 214 -2.74 2.44 18.55
CA PHE A 214 -3.87 2.20 17.66
C PHE A 214 -3.89 0.78 17.05
N VAL A 215 -2.88 -0.06 17.33
CA VAL A 215 -2.83 -1.45 16.86
C VAL A 215 -3.55 -2.35 17.87
N SER A 216 -4.60 -3.03 17.41
CA SER A 216 -5.39 -3.97 18.20
C SER A 216 -4.81 -5.37 18.10
N SER A 217 -4.78 -6.10 19.21
CA SER A 217 -4.46 -7.53 19.20
C SER A 217 -5.45 -8.28 18.29
N ALA A 218 -4.94 -9.25 17.49
CA ALA A 218 -5.76 -10.07 16.58
C ALA A 218 -6.46 -11.22 17.33
#